data_a9f4032ee30f7ba71d39405db5c6114b
#
_entry.id   a9f4032ee30f7ba71d39405db5c6114b
#
_cell.length_a   1.000
_cell.length_b   1.000
_cell.length_c   1.000
_cell.angle_alpha   90.00
_cell.angle_beta   90.00
_cell.angle_gamma   90.00
#
_symmetry.space_group_name_H-M   'P 1'
#
loop_
_entity.id
_entity.type
_entity.pdbx_description
1 polymer ?
#
loop_
_entity_poly.entity_id
_entity_poly.type
_entity_poly.pdbx_seq_one_letter_code
_entity_poly.pdbx_strand_id
1 'polypeptide(L)'
;TFPGSASKGNTNFSFASSNPMWRATLDTLNFLSIANSDYSGGIIITDWYSEGNPDEAIKINIRFLSNEVRADGILINLYKRNCKDNVCFTKEIDDKLILEIKDKILKTAAVYEKQDKIDYLKTRPKKRFKD
;
A
#
# COMPACT_ATOMS: atom_id res chain seq x y z
N THR A 1 -6.44 15.89 7.11
CA THR A 1 -7.01 16.08 6.12
C THR A 1 -6.31 16.73 5.11
N PHE A 2 -6.70 16.89 4.32
CA PHE A 2 -6.21 17.47 3.25
C PHE A 2 -7.02 18.55 2.96
N PRO A 3 -7.05 19.42 3.84
CA PRO A 3 -7.93 20.44 3.83
C PRO A 3 -8.11 21.03 2.53
N GLY A 4 -7.42 21.84 2.23
CA GLY A 4 -7.70 22.67 1.15
C GLY A 4 -7.97 21.95 -0.08
N SER A 5 -7.84 20.80 -0.01
CA SER A 5 -8.04 20.03 -1.16
C SER A 5 -9.22 19.15 -0.98
N ALA A 6 -10.22 19.60 -0.29
CA ALA A 6 -11.36 18.76 -0.06
C ALA A 6 -11.86 18.14 -1.33
N SER A 7 -12.13 18.89 -2.37
CA SER A 7 -12.61 18.28 -3.58
C SER A 7 -11.51 17.46 -4.22
N LYS A 8 -10.28 17.95 -4.20
CA LYS A 8 -9.20 17.17 -4.69
C LYS A 8 -9.00 15.95 -3.83
N GLY A 9 -9.14 16.10 -2.53
CA GLY A 9 -9.03 14.99 -1.61
C GLY A 9 -10.01 13.92 -1.94
N ASN A 10 -11.23 14.29 -2.24
CA ASN A 10 -12.25 13.32 -2.60
C ASN A 10 -11.87 12.60 -3.88
N THR A 11 -11.38 13.33 -4.86
CA THR A 11 -10.97 12.73 -6.11
C THR A 11 -9.81 11.76 -5.90
N ASN A 12 -8.80 12.20 -5.13
CA ASN A 12 -7.67 11.34 -4.84
C ASN A 12 -8.08 10.11 -4.07
N PHE A 13 -9.01 10.26 -3.14
CA PHE A 13 -9.49 9.13 -2.39
C PHE A 13 -10.16 8.12 -3.31
N SER A 14 -10.96 8.59 -4.27
CA SER A 14 -11.61 7.69 -5.21
C SER A 14 -10.59 6.93 -6.03
N PHE A 15 -9.57 7.61 -6.51
CA PHE A 15 -8.52 6.94 -7.24
C PHE A 15 -7.80 5.94 -6.38
N ALA A 16 -7.45 6.32 -5.15
CA ALA A 16 -6.74 5.43 -4.26
C ALA A 16 -7.56 4.19 -3.98
N SER A 17 -8.87 4.36 -3.75
CA SER A 17 -9.70 3.21 -3.44
C SER A 17 -9.92 2.30 -4.64
N SER A 18 -9.75 2.82 -5.85
CA SER A 18 -9.94 2.00 -7.05
C SER A 18 -8.63 1.47 -7.61
N ASN A 19 -7.50 1.91 -7.10
CA ASN A 19 -6.20 1.44 -7.58
C ASN A 19 -5.88 0.10 -6.93
N PRO A 20 -5.79 -1.00 -7.71
CA PRO A 20 -5.59 -2.32 -7.12
C PRO A 20 -4.34 -2.45 -6.26
N MET A 21 -3.22 -1.88 -6.71
CA MET A 21 -1.97 -1.99 -5.95
C MET A 21 -2.06 -1.23 -4.64
N TRP A 22 -2.64 -0.04 -4.66
CA TRP A 22 -2.80 0.78 -3.46
C TRP A 22 -3.72 0.08 -2.46
N ARG A 23 -4.88 -0.38 -2.93
CA ARG A 23 -5.83 -1.07 -2.08
C ARG A 23 -5.24 -2.33 -1.48
N ALA A 24 -4.54 -3.10 -2.31
CA ALA A 24 -3.92 -4.35 -1.84
C ALA A 24 -2.88 -4.08 -0.78
N THR A 25 -2.13 -2.99 -0.92
CA THR A 25 -1.12 -2.64 0.06
C THR A 25 -1.76 -2.27 1.39
N LEU A 26 -2.79 -1.44 1.36
CA LEU A 26 -3.48 -1.07 2.60
C LEU A 26 -4.07 -2.30 3.28
N ASP A 27 -4.63 -3.22 2.52
CA ASP A 27 -5.18 -4.43 3.09
C ASP A 27 -4.10 -5.35 3.66
N THR A 28 -2.99 -5.47 2.96
CA THR A 28 -1.89 -6.32 3.41
C THR A 28 -1.28 -5.79 4.70
N LEU A 29 -1.22 -4.46 4.82
CA LEU A 29 -0.61 -3.83 5.98
C LEU A 29 -1.62 -3.45 7.05
N ASN A 30 -2.83 -4.01 7.00
CA ASN A 30 -3.87 -3.57 7.91
C ASN A 30 -3.60 -3.96 9.37
N PHE A 31 -2.62 -4.82 9.62
CA PHE A 31 -2.22 -5.14 10.98
C PHE A 31 -1.29 -4.06 11.56
N LEU A 32 -0.90 -3.09 10.77
CA LEU A 32 -0.03 -2.00 11.21
C LEU A 32 -0.80 -0.69 11.16
N SER A 33 -0.33 0.28 11.92
CA SER A 33 -0.86 1.64 11.82
C SER A 33 -0.13 2.35 10.70
N ILE A 34 -0.87 3.07 9.89
CA ILE A 34 -0.28 3.85 8.81
C ILE A 34 0.07 5.23 9.36
N ALA A 35 1.35 5.56 9.36
CA ALA A 35 1.80 6.86 9.84
C ALA A 35 1.56 7.94 8.80
N ASN A 36 1.73 7.59 7.53
CA ASN A 36 1.60 8.56 6.46
C ASN A 36 1.27 7.82 5.16
N SER A 37 0.33 8.34 4.43
CA SER A 37 0.03 7.81 3.11
C SER A 37 -0.25 8.97 2.18
N ASP A 38 0.38 8.94 1.02
CA ASP A 38 0.22 10.00 0.02
C ASP A 38 0.03 9.33 -1.33
N TYR A 39 -1.21 9.29 -1.76
CA TYR A 39 -1.52 8.65 -3.03
C TYR A 39 -0.82 9.36 -4.19
N SER A 40 -0.84 10.68 -4.18
CA SER A 40 -0.20 11.45 -5.26
C SER A 40 1.30 11.20 -5.32
N GLY A 41 1.92 11.08 -4.16
CA GLY A 41 3.34 10.80 -4.09
C GLY A 41 3.68 9.32 -4.22
N GLY A 42 2.67 8.46 -4.15
CA GLY A 42 2.88 7.03 -4.27
C GLY A 42 3.63 6.43 -3.09
N ILE A 43 3.34 6.90 -1.88
CA ILE A 43 4.09 6.48 -0.70
C ILE A 43 3.15 6.08 0.42
N ILE A 44 3.48 4.98 1.08
CA ILE A 44 2.82 4.57 2.31
C ILE A 44 3.92 4.25 3.32
N ILE A 45 3.81 4.84 4.51
CA ILE A 45 4.77 4.65 5.59
C ILE A 45 4.01 4.19 6.82
N THR A 46 4.45 3.10 7.45
CA THR A 46 3.81 2.61 8.67
C THR A 46 4.44 3.25 9.90
N ASP A 47 3.73 3.16 11.01
CA ASP A 47 4.34 3.44 12.32
C ASP A 47 5.24 2.28 12.70
N TRP A 48 6.07 2.49 13.72
CA TRP A 48 6.84 1.41 14.29
C TRP A 48 5.91 0.38 14.92
N TYR A 49 6.18 -0.88 14.65
CA TYR A 49 5.36 -1.97 15.15
C TYR A 49 6.22 -2.95 15.91
N SER A 50 5.80 -3.28 17.12
CA SER A 50 6.48 -4.26 17.97
C SER A 50 5.55 -5.42 18.23
N GLU A 51 6.10 -6.63 18.16
CA GLU A 51 5.31 -7.81 18.44
C GLU A 51 5.93 -8.48 19.64
N GLY A 52 5.42 -8.19 20.81
CA GLY A 52 5.86 -8.85 22.03
C GLY A 52 7.01 -8.16 22.76
N ASN A 53 8.01 -7.71 22.05
CA ASN A 53 9.17 -7.08 22.67
C ASN A 53 9.21 -5.61 22.27
N PRO A 54 8.90 -4.68 23.19
CA PRO A 54 8.88 -3.26 22.82
C PRO A 54 10.25 -2.68 22.48
N ASP A 55 11.33 -3.39 22.82
CA ASP A 55 12.66 -2.92 22.46
C ASP A 55 13.02 -3.25 21.02
N GLU A 56 12.17 -3.98 20.33
CA GLU A 56 12.37 -4.29 18.91
C GLU A 56 11.15 -3.88 18.14
N ALA A 57 11.34 -3.15 17.07
CA ALA A 57 10.22 -2.68 16.27
C ALA A 57 10.64 -2.67 14.80
N ILE A 58 9.64 -2.79 13.94
CA ILE A 58 9.85 -2.68 12.51
C ILE A 58 9.02 -1.55 11.95
N LYS A 59 9.45 -1.03 10.82
CA LYS A 59 8.73 -0.01 10.09
C LYS A 59 8.86 -0.32 8.61
N ILE A 60 7.80 -0.13 7.88
CA ILE A 60 7.76 -0.47 6.46
C ILE A 60 7.44 0.78 5.66
N ASN A 61 8.27 1.07 4.67
CA ASN A 61 8.02 2.12 3.71
C ASN A 61 7.74 1.48 2.37
N ILE A 62 6.68 1.91 1.72
CA ILE A 62 6.34 1.38 0.41
C ILE A 62 6.22 2.55 -0.55
N ARG A 63 6.89 2.42 -1.69
CA ARG A 63 6.82 3.41 -2.75
C ARG A 63 6.32 2.73 -4.01
N PHE A 64 5.35 3.35 -4.66
CA PHE A 64 4.82 2.84 -5.91
C PHE A 64 5.52 3.54 -7.06
N LEU A 65 6.11 2.73 -7.94
CA LEU A 65 6.80 3.25 -9.12
C LEU A 65 5.89 3.22 -10.33
N SER A 66 4.79 2.52 -10.23
CA SER A 66 3.81 2.38 -11.28
C SER A 66 2.49 2.03 -10.62
N ASN A 67 1.38 2.27 -11.29
CA ASN A 67 0.09 1.82 -10.78
C ASN A 67 -0.36 0.51 -11.43
N GLU A 68 0.56 -0.16 -12.13
CA GLU A 68 0.26 -1.46 -12.71
C GLU A 68 0.54 -2.57 -11.71
N VAL A 69 -0.16 -3.68 -11.88
CA VAL A 69 0.02 -4.83 -10.98
C VAL A 69 1.22 -5.62 -11.48
N ARG A 70 2.40 -5.27 -10.98
CA ARG A 70 3.63 -5.93 -11.38
C ARG A 70 4.67 -5.75 -10.29
N ALA A 71 5.56 -6.74 -10.19
CA ALA A 71 6.52 -6.80 -9.10
C ALA A 71 7.48 -5.62 -9.09
N ASP A 72 7.87 -5.13 -10.27
CA ASP A 72 8.81 -4.02 -10.34
C ASP A 72 8.12 -2.67 -10.24
N GLY A 73 6.81 -2.66 -9.98
CA GLY A 73 6.07 -1.42 -9.78
C GLY A 73 6.00 -0.97 -8.34
N ILE A 74 6.65 -1.69 -7.44
CA ILE A 74 6.58 -1.39 -6.03
C ILE A 74 7.93 -1.61 -5.38
N LEU A 75 8.31 -0.70 -4.50
CA LEU A 75 9.56 -0.78 -3.76
C LEU A 75 9.23 -0.80 -2.28
N ILE A 76 9.75 -1.81 -1.58
CA ILE A 76 9.48 -1.98 -0.16
C ILE A 76 10.80 -1.88 0.60
N ASN A 77 10.84 -0.99 1.58
CA ASN A 77 11.99 -0.86 2.47
C ASN A 77 11.54 -1.23 3.87
N LEU A 78 12.34 -2.04 4.55
CA LEU A 78 12.04 -2.51 5.88
C LEU A 78 13.12 -2.02 6.81
N TYR A 79 12.70 -1.37 7.90
CA TYR A 79 13.63 -0.85 8.91
C TYR A 79 13.40 -1.56 10.21
N LYS A 80 14.47 -1.83 10.93
CA LYS A 80 14.39 -2.43 12.25
C LYS A 80 15.06 -1.50 13.25
N ARG A 81 14.39 -1.31 14.40
CA ARG A 81 14.90 -0.52 15.49
C ARG A 81 15.06 -1.44 16.69
N ASN A 82 16.27 -1.40 17.27
CA ASN A 82 16.57 -2.12 18.50
C ASN A 82 16.96 -1.11 19.55
N CYS A 83 16.36 -1.22 20.71
CA CYS A 83 16.65 -0.32 21.82
C CYS A 83 17.22 -1.11 22.99
N LYS A 84 18.22 -0.53 23.67
CA LYS A 84 18.82 -1.11 24.86
C LYS A 84 19.28 0.02 25.75
N ASP A 85 18.85 -0.01 27.01
CA ASP A 85 19.23 0.99 27.99
C ASP A 85 18.94 2.41 27.48
N ASN A 86 17.77 2.57 26.88
CA ASN A 86 17.30 3.86 26.35
C ASN A 86 18.09 4.36 25.15
N VAL A 87 18.90 3.50 24.55
CA VAL A 87 19.61 3.85 23.33
C VAL A 87 19.05 2.99 22.22
N CYS A 88 18.62 3.63 21.14
CA CYS A 88 18.00 2.92 20.03
C CYS A 88 18.85 3.03 18.77
N PHE A 89 18.94 1.95 18.05
CA PHE A 89 19.63 1.91 16.77
C PHE A 89 18.63 1.47 15.71
N THR A 90 18.63 2.16 14.60
CA THR A 90 17.76 1.86 13.49
C THR A 90 18.60 1.56 12.28
N LYS A 91 18.24 0.51 11.55
CA LYS A 91 18.91 0.21 10.29
C LYS A 91 17.92 -0.40 9.31
N GLU A 92 18.20 -0.22 8.05
CA GLU A 92 17.44 -0.89 7.01
C GLU A 92 17.92 -2.33 6.93
N ILE A 93 16.98 -3.27 6.80
CA ILE A 93 17.33 -4.68 6.72
C ILE A 93 16.72 -5.28 5.48
N ASP A 94 17.37 -6.34 5.00
CA ASP A 94 16.87 -7.13 3.89
C ASP A 94 16.44 -8.47 4.48
N ASP A 95 15.15 -8.73 4.43
CA ASP A 95 14.59 -9.91 5.09
C ASP A 95 13.55 -10.51 4.16
N LYS A 96 13.34 -11.81 4.29
CA LYS A 96 12.36 -12.48 3.45
C LYS A 96 10.96 -11.89 3.64
N LEU A 97 10.73 -11.18 4.72
CA LEU A 97 9.46 -10.52 4.95
C LEU A 97 9.12 -9.56 3.82
N ILE A 98 10.14 -8.91 3.24
CA ILE A 98 9.93 -8.00 2.12
C ILE A 98 9.29 -8.75 0.95
N LEU A 99 9.83 -9.93 0.63
CA LEU A 99 9.29 -10.72 -0.47
C LEU A 99 7.90 -11.26 -0.14
N GLU A 100 7.68 -11.64 1.11
CA GLU A 100 6.37 -12.13 1.53
C GLU A 100 5.31 -11.04 1.40
N ILE A 101 5.65 -9.84 1.83
CA ILE A 101 4.73 -8.70 1.72
C ILE A 101 4.45 -8.38 0.26
N LYS A 102 5.49 -8.33 -0.55
CA LYS A 102 5.34 -8.03 -1.97
C LYS A 102 4.45 -9.07 -2.64
N ASP A 103 4.71 -10.34 -2.36
CA ASP A 103 3.92 -11.42 -2.94
C ASP A 103 2.44 -11.30 -2.56
N LYS A 104 2.19 -11.02 -1.30
CA LYS A 104 0.81 -10.88 -0.84
C LYS A 104 0.13 -9.69 -1.50
N ILE A 105 0.84 -8.58 -1.62
CA ILE A 105 0.28 -7.39 -2.27
C ILE A 105 -0.06 -7.70 -3.73
N LEU A 106 0.86 -8.35 -4.44
CA LEU A 106 0.63 -8.64 -5.85
C LEU A 106 -0.55 -9.59 -6.05
N LYS A 107 -0.64 -10.61 -5.23
CA LYS A 107 -1.74 -11.56 -5.32
C LYS A 107 -3.07 -10.89 -5.03
N THR A 108 -3.11 -10.06 -4.01
CA THR A 108 -4.33 -9.36 -3.64
C THR A 108 -4.71 -8.35 -4.71
N ALA A 109 -3.71 -7.64 -5.25
CA ALA A 109 -3.97 -6.66 -6.29
C ALA A 109 -4.50 -7.32 -7.55
N ALA A 110 -4.01 -8.51 -7.88
CA ALA A 110 -4.50 -9.21 -9.06
C ALA A 110 -5.97 -9.58 -8.92
N VAL A 111 -6.39 -9.95 -7.71
CA VAL A 111 -7.79 -10.24 -7.46
C VAL A 111 -8.63 -8.99 -7.63
N TYR A 112 -8.17 -7.87 -7.08
CA TYR A 112 -8.91 -6.61 -7.21
C TYR A 112 -8.98 -6.16 -8.66
N GLU A 113 -7.89 -6.29 -9.39
CA GLU A 113 -7.87 -5.89 -10.79
C GLU A 113 -8.87 -6.69 -11.60
N LYS A 114 -8.94 -7.99 -11.35
CA LYS A 114 -9.87 -8.85 -12.03
C LYS A 114 -11.32 -8.47 -11.68
N GLN A 115 -11.57 -8.20 -10.40
CA GLN A 115 -12.91 -7.84 -9.95
C GLN A 115 -13.33 -6.49 -10.52
N ASP A 116 -12.41 -5.55 -10.57
CA ASP A 116 -12.71 -4.23 -11.13
C ASP A 116 -13.07 -4.34 -12.60
N LYS A 117 -12.39 -5.21 -13.33
CA LYS A 117 -12.69 -5.42 -14.74
C LYS A 117 -14.07 -6.03 -14.91
N ILE A 118 -14.41 -6.99 -14.08
CA ILE A 118 -15.74 -7.60 -14.13
C ILE A 118 -16.81 -6.55 -13.84
N ASP A 119 -16.60 -5.75 -12.80
CA ASP A 119 -17.55 -4.73 -12.42
C ASP A 119 -17.72 -3.68 -13.52
N TYR A 120 -16.62 -3.30 -14.14
CA TYR A 120 -16.67 -2.35 -15.24
C TYR A 120 -17.52 -2.89 -16.39
N LEU A 121 -17.33 -4.16 -16.75
CA LEU A 121 -18.08 -4.76 -17.85
C LEU A 121 -19.55 -4.87 -17.53
N LYS A 122 -19.91 -5.00 -16.25
CA LYS A 122 -21.31 -5.07 -15.86
C LYS A 122 -22.00 -3.71 -15.90
N THR A 123 -21.25 -2.66 -15.58
CA THR A 123 -21.87 -1.35 -15.37
C THR A 123 -21.74 -0.41 -16.55
N ARG A 124 -20.85 -0.71 -17.48
CA ARG A 124 -20.68 0.20 -18.62
C ARG A 124 -21.92 0.15 -19.50
N PRO A 125 -22.27 1.26 -20.15
CA PRO A 125 -23.43 1.28 -21.04
C PRO A 125 -23.24 0.31 -22.19
N LYS A 126 -24.29 -0.35 -22.57
CA LYS A 126 -24.21 -1.24 -23.72
C LYS A 126 -24.12 -0.43 -24.98
N LYS A 127 -23.28 -0.86 -25.90
CA LYS A 127 -23.22 -0.20 -27.17
C LYS A 127 -24.40 -0.60 -27.99
N ARG A 128 -24.96 0.34 -28.74
CA ARG A 128 -25.97 -0.01 -29.60
C ARG A 128 -25.38 -0.47 -30.77
N PHE A 129 -25.74 -1.10 -31.58
CA PHE A 129 -25.02 -1.56 -32.69
C PHE A 129 -25.53 -1.57 -33.83
N LYS A 130 -25.29 -1.41 -33.35
CA LYS A 130 -25.39 -1.69 -33.94
C LYS A 130 -25.39 -1.77 -34.33
N ASP A 131 -25.56 -1.55 -34.22
CA ASP A 131 -25.65 -1.67 -34.30
C ASP A 131 -25.35 -1.78 -34.78
#